data_c5a6df4847c610c0b06148790d4db44c
#
_entry.id   c5a6df4847c610c0b06148790d4db44c
#
_cell.length_a   1.000
_cell.length_b   1.000
_cell.length_c   1.000
_cell.angle_alpha   90.00
_cell.angle_beta   90.00
_cell.angle_gamma   90.00
#
_symmetry.space_group_name_H-M   'P 1'
#
loop_
_entity.id
_entity.type
_entity.pdbx_description
1 polymer ?
#
loop_
_entity_poly.entity_id
_entity_poly.type
_entity_poly.pdbx_seq_one_letter_code
_entity_poly.pdbx_strand_id
1 'polypeptide(L)'
;MSININLLTIRDYIRWAVSQYHQQDLFFGHGTDNAWDDARQLILGYLSLPFDLPEAYLDCHLETSEQNELRLLLQKRIEKRIPTAYLLGEAWFCERPFYVDERVLIPRSPIGELIMKQFNPFLSKAPKRILDLCCGSGCIGIACAQQFVKAEVILADLSYGAIEVANLNIERYHLEDRVYTVQGNCFSSLPNQRFDLIVSNPPYVDAEDMADIPPEYQYEPELGLAAGEDGLDIVRIILAQAANHLTENGLLIVEVGNSAIHVEQLYPEVDFTWLEFNQGGQGVLLLTAKQCSTYQLLFEKALT
;
A
#
# COMPACT_ATOMS: atom_id res chain seq x y z
N MET A 1 -19.51 5.87 27.30
CA MET A 1 -20.90 6.35 27.15
C MET A 1 -21.81 5.17 26.87
N SER A 2 -22.87 4.95 27.70
CA SER A 2 -23.87 3.92 27.40
C SER A 2 -24.76 4.44 26.26
N ILE A 3 -24.52 3.94 25.04
CA ILE A 3 -25.33 4.32 23.87
C ILE A 3 -26.66 3.59 23.99
N ASN A 4 -27.67 4.26 24.49
CA ASN A 4 -29.04 3.75 24.53
C ASN A 4 -29.79 4.23 23.26
N ILE A 5 -29.19 4.03 22.07
CA ILE A 5 -29.78 4.32 20.78
C ILE A 5 -30.26 2.99 20.21
N ASN A 6 -31.54 2.94 19.86
CA ASN A 6 -32.14 1.74 19.25
C ASN A 6 -31.80 1.70 17.74
N LEU A 7 -30.53 1.33 17.41
CA LEU A 7 -30.12 1.10 16.03
C LEU A 7 -30.53 -0.32 15.64
N LEU A 8 -31.29 -0.47 14.58
CA LEU A 8 -31.85 -1.75 14.15
C LEU A 8 -31.36 -2.21 12.78
N THR A 9 -31.14 -1.26 11.87
CA THR A 9 -30.81 -1.55 10.47
C THR A 9 -29.33 -1.24 10.16
N ILE A 10 -28.81 -1.82 9.10
CA ILE A 10 -27.46 -1.49 8.57
C ILE A 10 -27.35 0.02 8.35
N ARG A 11 -28.38 0.64 7.74
CA ARG A 11 -28.45 2.09 7.50
C ARG A 11 -28.35 2.91 8.78
N ASP A 12 -29.01 2.49 9.86
CA ASP A 12 -28.93 3.17 11.15
C ASP A 12 -27.49 3.22 11.67
N TYR A 13 -26.78 2.09 11.58
CA TYR A 13 -25.40 1.98 12.03
C TYR A 13 -24.47 2.85 11.18
N ILE A 14 -24.58 2.83 9.83
CA ILE A 14 -23.78 3.68 8.94
C ILE A 14 -24.02 5.15 9.27
N ARG A 15 -25.28 5.62 9.29
CA ARG A 15 -25.62 7.01 9.59
C ARG A 15 -25.10 7.43 10.96
N TRP A 16 -25.26 6.59 11.98
CA TRP A 16 -24.81 6.88 13.33
C TRP A 16 -23.26 6.96 13.38
N ALA A 17 -22.55 5.99 12.79
CA ALA A 17 -21.10 5.96 12.73
C ALA A 17 -20.55 7.25 12.09
N VAL A 18 -21.07 7.64 10.93
CA VAL A 18 -20.70 8.89 10.24
C VAL A 18 -20.82 10.10 11.17
N SER A 19 -21.94 10.21 11.92
CA SER A 19 -22.13 11.30 12.85
C SER A 19 -21.09 11.31 13.98
N GLN A 20 -20.70 10.11 14.47
CA GLN A 20 -19.68 9.99 15.50
C GLN A 20 -18.27 10.31 14.95
N TYR A 21 -17.98 9.87 13.75
CA TYR A 21 -16.70 10.14 13.09
C TYR A 21 -16.46 11.65 12.93
N HIS A 22 -17.46 12.40 12.46
CA HIS A 22 -17.37 13.85 12.37
C HIS A 22 -17.27 14.54 13.75
N GLN A 23 -18.00 14.04 14.77
CA GLN A 23 -17.93 14.62 16.13
C GLN A 23 -16.57 14.43 16.80
N GLN A 24 -15.84 13.36 16.44
CA GLN A 24 -14.52 13.05 16.97
C GLN A 24 -13.39 13.45 16.04
N ASP A 25 -13.71 14.12 14.92
CA ASP A 25 -12.74 14.57 13.92
C ASP A 25 -11.77 13.45 13.50
N LEU A 26 -12.35 12.31 13.05
CA LEU A 26 -11.55 11.18 12.57
C LEU A 26 -10.93 11.51 11.21
N PHE A 27 -9.69 11.05 11.02
CA PHE A 27 -9.01 11.14 9.75
C PHE A 27 -9.29 9.91 8.87
N PHE A 28 -9.41 10.14 7.55
CA PHE A 28 -9.61 9.11 6.53
C PHE A 28 -8.46 9.18 5.51
N GLY A 29 -7.91 8.05 5.15
CA GLY A 29 -6.73 7.96 4.26
C GLY A 29 -6.21 6.52 4.14
N HIS A 30 -6.91 5.57 4.77
CA HIS A 30 -6.56 4.16 4.81
C HIS A 30 -7.47 3.32 3.90
N GLY A 31 -7.58 3.73 2.62
CA GLY A 31 -8.41 3.05 1.62
C GLY A 31 -9.79 3.71 1.40
N THR A 32 -10.18 4.67 2.24
CA THR A 32 -11.34 5.55 2.06
C THR A 32 -10.92 6.98 2.32
N ASP A 33 -11.61 7.95 1.73
CA ASP A 33 -11.34 9.39 1.85
C ASP A 33 -12.44 10.17 2.60
N ASN A 34 -13.47 9.46 3.08
CA ASN A 34 -14.61 10.08 3.74
C ASN A 34 -15.26 9.15 4.77
N ALA A 35 -16.05 9.77 5.67
CA ALA A 35 -16.73 9.08 6.77
C ALA A 35 -17.78 8.05 6.31
N TRP A 36 -18.46 8.30 5.18
CA TRP A 36 -19.50 7.40 4.68
C TRP A 36 -18.92 6.09 4.18
N ASP A 37 -17.89 6.16 3.40
CA ASP A 37 -17.23 4.98 2.82
C ASP A 37 -16.50 4.19 3.90
N ASP A 38 -15.84 4.86 4.87
CA ASP A 38 -15.20 4.19 6.01
C ASP A 38 -16.22 3.45 6.87
N ALA A 39 -17.34 4.10 7.23
CA ALA A 39 -18.40 3.45 8.02
C ALA A 39 -19.06 2.30 7.24
N ARG A 40 -19.30 2.48 5.94
CA ARG A 40 -19.87 1.45 5.06
C ARG A 40 -18.94 0.26 4.95
N GLN A 41 -17.65 0.51 4.75
CA GLN A 41 -16.62 -0.54 4.68
C GLN A 41 -16.55 -1.34 5.98
N LEU A 42 -16.51 -0.67 7.13
CA LEU A 42 -16.44 -1.35 8.44
C LEU A 42 -17.65 -2.23 8.66
N ILE A 43 -18.85 -1.69 8.44
CA ILE A 43 -20.10 -2.39 8.76
C ILE A 43 -20.36 -3.52 7.77
N LEU A 44 -20.27 -3.26 6.46
CA LEU A 44 -20.51 -4.30 5.45
C LEU A 44 -19.39 -5.35 5.46
N GLY A 45 -18.14 -4.95 5.67
CA GLY A 45 -17.02 -5.88 5.80
C GLY A 45 -17.18 -6.84 6.97
N TYR A 46 -17.56 -6.35 8.15
CA TYR A 46 -17.87 -7.20 9.30
C TYR A 46 -19.00 -8.19 9.00
N LEU A 47 -20.06 -7.74 8.32
CA LEU A 47 -21.19 -8.58 7.94
C LEU A 47 -20.89 -9.52 6.75
N SER A 48 -19.68 -9.49 6.19
CA SER A 48 -19.30 -10.24 4.98
C SER A 48 -20.21 -9.93 3.79
N LEU A 49 -20.68 -8.69 3.67
CA LEU A 49 -21.52 -8.19 2.60
C LEU A 49 -20.68 -7.36 1.60
N PRO A 50 -21.02 -7.38 0.31
CA PRO A 50 -20.29 -6.61 -0.70
C PRO A 50 -20.45 -5.11 -0.48
N PHE A 51 -19.38 -4.33 -0.78
CA PHE A 51 -19.40 -2.87 -0.62
C PHE A 51 -20.48 -2.20 -1.50
N ASP A 52 -20.75 -2.74 -2.67
CA ASP A 52 -21.76 -2.28 -3.63
C ASP A 52 -23.17 -2.85 -3.36
N LEU A 53 -23.44 -3.32 -2.12
CA LEU A 53 -24.75 -3.82 -1.71
C LEU A 53 -25.85 -2.84 -2.12
N PRO A 54 -26.92 -3.28 -2.84
CA PRO A 54 -28.00 -2.40 -3.24
C PRO A 54 -28.68 -1.72 -2.03
N GLU A 55 -28.98 -0.43 -2.16
CA GLU A 55 -29.50 0.43 -1.10
C GLU A 55 -30.71 -0.14 -0.33
N ALA A 56 -31.58 -0.90 -1.03
CA ALA A 56 -32.75 -1.51 -0.41
C ALA A 56 -32.41 -2.51 0.72
N TYR A 57 -31.24 -3.16 0.64
CA TYR A 57 -30.80 -4.13 1.65
C TYR A 57 -30.23 -3.45 2.91
N LEU A 58 -29.89 -2.17 2.85
CA LEU A 58 -29.44 -1.41 4.03
C LEU A 58 -30.53 -1.27 5.08
N ASP A 59 -31.78 -1.45 4.72
CA ASP A 59 -32.93 -1.39 5.66
C ASP A 59 -33.20 -2.75 6.34
N CYS A 60 -32.41 -3.79 6.06
CA CYS A 60 -32.48 -5.05 6.78
C CYS A 60 -32.05 -4.88 8.24
N HIS A 61 -32.79 -5.54 9.13
CA HIS A 61 -32.48 -5.55 10.55
C HIS A 61 -31.29 -6.46 10.84
N LEU A 62 -30.44 -6.00 11.74
CA LEU A 62 -29.32 -6.76 12.28
C LEU A 62 -29.80 -7.66 13.41
N GLU A 63 -29.20 -8.83 13.54
CA GLU A 63 -29.37 -9.68 14.72
C GLU A 63 -28.71 -9.06 15.96
N THR A 64 -29.16 -9.44 17.14
CA THR A 64 -28.64 -8.89 18.41
C THR A 64 -27.13 -9.14 18.57
N SER A 65 -26.64 -10.29 18.11
CA SER A 65 -25.20 -10.62 18.09
C SER A 65 -24.41 -9.66 17.19
N GLU A 66 -24.88 -9.42 15.96
CA GLU A 66 -24.27 -8.48 15.00
C GLU A 66 -24.25 -7.04 15.55
N GLN A 67 -25.37 -6.61 16.16
CA GLN A 67 -25.48 -5.29 16.79
C GLN A 67 -24.42 -5.09 17.89
N ASN A 68 -24.19 -6.11 18.72
CA ASN A 68 -23.23 -6.04 19.83
C ASN A 68 -21.79 -5.95 19.29
N GLU A 69 -21.42 -6.79 18.35
CA GLU A 69 -20.07 -6.81 17.77
C GLU A 69 -19.78 -5.53 16.96
N LEU A 70 -20.74 -5.06 16.14
CA LEU A 70 -20.60 -3.80 15.42
C LEU A 70 -20.41 -2.60 16.36
N ARG A 71 -21.10 -2.59 17.51
CA ARG A 71 -20.87 -1.54 18.51
C ARG A 71 -19.46 -1.56 19.07
N LEU A 72 -18.91 -2.74 19.34
CA LEU A 72 -17.52 -2.89 19.81
C LEU A 72 -16.51 -2.44 18.76
N LEU A 73 -16.71 -2.82 17.48
CA LEU A 73 -15.84 -2.41 16.38
C LEU A 73 -15.90 -0.89 16.17
N LEU A 74 -17.09 -0.32 16.10
CA LEU A 74 -17.28 1.12 15.96
C LEU A 74 -16.70 1.89 17.14
N GLN A 75 -16.83 1.38 18.37
CA GLN A 75 -16.18 1.97 19.53
C GLN A 75 -14.67 1.98 19.41
N LYS A 76 -14.06 0.88 18.94
CA LYS A 76 -12.60 0.84 18.69
C LYS A 76 -12.19 1.84 17.62
N ARG A 77 -12.95 1.94 16.51
CA ARG A 77 -12.68 2.92 15.43
C ARG A 77 -12.78 4.37 15.95
N ILE A 78 -13.82 4.69 16.72
CA ILE A 78 -14.11 6.03 17.20
C ILE A 78 -13.17 6.44 18.34
N GLU A 79 -13.08 5.63 19.41
CA GLU A 79 -12.38 6.02 20.64
C GLU A 79 -10.87 5.76 20.53
N LYS A 80 -10.48 4.67 19.86
CA LYS A 80 -9.07 4.29 19.70
C LYS A 80 -8.48 4.70 18.36
N ARG A 81 -9.29 5.16 17.41
CA ARG A 81 -8.89 5.58 16.07
C ARG A 81 -8.22 4.48 15.23
N ILE A 82 -8.47 3.19 15.57
CA ILE A 82 -7.90 2.08 14.82
C ILE A 82 -8.44 2.10 13.38
N PRO A 83 -7.58 2.04 12.35
CA PRO A 83 -8.01 2.00 10.95
C PRO A 83 -8.98 0.84 10.68
N THR A 84 -10.00 1.10 9.85
CA THR A 84 -11.02 0.12 9.47
C THR A 84 -10.41 -1.15 8.87
N ALA A 85 -9.36 -1.03 8.06
CA ALA A 85 -8.66 -2.17 7.48
C ALA A 85 -8.07 -3.12 8.55
N TYR A 86 -7.50 -2.59 9.63
CA TYR A 86 -6.97 -3.43 10.72
C TYR A 86 -8.08 -4.03 11.59
N LEU A 87 -9.21 -3.34 11.76
CA LEU A 87 -10.36 -3.90 12.46
C LEU A 87 -10.98 -5.08 11.72
N LEU A 88 -10.93 -5.06 10.40
CA LEU A 88 -11.43 -6.13 9.52
C LEU A 88 -10.37 -7.20 9.22
N GLY A 89 -9.07 -6.89 9.41
CA GLY A 89 -7.98 -7.73 8.93
C GLY A 89 -7.90 -7.79 7.40
N GLU A 90 -8.44 -6.77 6.71
CA GLU A 90 -8.54 -6.77 5.25
C GLU A 90 -8.48 -5.35 4.67
N ALA A 91 -7.71 -5.20 3.57
CA ALA A 91 -7.68 -4.01 2.73
C ALA A 91 -7.79 -4.39 1.26
N TRP A 92 -8.35 -3.49 0.45
CA TRP A 92 -8.53 -3.74 -1.00
C TRP A 92 -7.44 -3.06 -1.82
N PHE A 93 -6.88 -3.79 -2.78
CA PHE A 93 -5.90 -3.27 -3.73
C PHE A 93 -6.08 -3.96 -5.09
N CYS A 94 -6.10 -3.19 -6.19
CA CYS A 94 -6.35 -3.71 -7.54
C CYS A 94 -7.58 -4.63 -7.60
N GLU A 95 -8.71 -4.18 -7.00
CA GLU A 95 -9.99 -4.89 -6.95
C GLU A 95 -9.96 -6.24 -6.19
N ARG A 96 -8.96 -6.44 -5.32
CA ARG A 96 -8.78 -7.69 -4.57
C ARG A 96 -8.53 -7.45 -3.09
N PRO A 97 -9.06 -8.31 -2.21
CA PRO A 97 -8.86 -8.21 -0.76
C PRO A 97 -7.54 -8.83 -0.32
N PHE A 98 -6.71 -8.09 0.41
CA PHE A 98 -5.47 -8.54 1.03
C PHE A 98 -5.61 -8.59 2.55
N TYR A 99 -5.08 -9.63 3.18
CA TYR A 99 -4.91 -9.63 4.63
C TYR A 99 -3.92 -8.54 5.05
N VAL A 100 -4.28 -7.78 6.08
CA VAL A 100 -3.44 -6.74 6.67
C VAL A 100 -3.65 -6.71 8.19
N ASP A 101 -2.59 -6.37 8.92
CA ASP A 101 -2.62 -6.02 10.32
C ASP A 101 -1.52 -4.97 10.61
N GLU A 102 -1.32 -4.61 11.88
CA GLU A 102 -0.39 -3.56 12.31
C GLU A 102 1.09 -3.81 11.94
N ARG A 103 1.43 -4.96 11.38
CA ARG A 103 2.79 -5.28 10.89
C ARG A 103 3.10 -4.67 9.54
N VAL A 104 2.10 -4.21 8.80
CA VAL A 104 2.25 -3.74 7.41
C VAL A 104 1.46 -2.46 7.15
N LEU A 105 1.94 -1.64 6.21
CA LEU A 105 1.21 -0.50 5.69
C LEU A 105 -0.11 -0.95 5.03
N ILE A 106 -1.18 -0.21 5.24
CA ILE A 106 -2.46 -0.45 4.55
C ILE A 106 -2.31 -0.09 3.06
N PRO A 107 -2.58 -1.02 2.13
CA PRO A 107 -2.44 -0.81 0.68
C PRO A 107 -3.20 0.42 0.16
N ARG A 108 -2.48 1.37 -0.49
CA ARG A 108 -3.03 2.60 -1.06
C ARG A 108 -2.19 3.21 -2.20
N SER A 109 -1.27 2.43 -2.78
CA SER A 109 -0.34 2.91 -3.80
C SER A 109 -1.01 3.20 -5.15
N PRO A 110 -0.73 4.34 -5.81
CA PRO A 110 -1.18 4.63 -7.17
C PRO A 110 -0.55 3.70 -8.21
N ILE A 111 0.52 2.96 -7.88
CA ILE A 111 1.11 1.91 -8.74
C ILE A 111 0.06 0.87 -9.14
N GLY A 112 -1.01 0.70 -8.36
CA GLY A 112 -2.14 -0.16 -8.70
C GLY A 112 -2.76 0.17 -10.07
N GLU A 113 -2.87 1.44 -10.44
CA GLU A 113 -3.38 1.86 -11.75
C GLU A 113 -2.47 1.38 -12.90
N LEU A 114 -1.13 1.40 -12.70
CA LEU A 114 -0.17 0.89 -13.68
C LEU A 114 -0.30 -0.63 -13.84
N ILE A 115 -0.44 -1.35 -12.73
CA ILE A 115 -0.62 -2.79 -12.71
C ILE A 115 -1.87 -3.18 -13.52
N MET A 116 -3.01 -2.52 -13.27
CA MET A 116 -4.27 -2.78 -13.97
C MET A 116 -4.17 -2.49 -15.47
N LYS A 117 -3.31 -1.57 -15.89
CA LYS A 117 -2.96 -1.26 -17.29
C LYS A 117 -1.78 -2.08 -17.82
N GLN A 118 -1.29 -3.09 -17.05
CA GLN A 118 -0.12 -3.90 -17.40
C GLN A 118 1.12 -3.05 -17.74
N PHE A 119 1.28 -1.92 -17.07
CA PHE A 119 2.35 -0.93 -17.26
C PHE A 119 2.45 -0.38 -18.70
N ASN A 120 1.38 -0.42 -19.46
CA ASN A 120 1.34 0.23 -20.78
C ASN A 120 1.37 1.77 -20.63
N PRO A 121 2.14 2.50 -21.48
CA PRO A 121 2.91 2.04 -22.64
C PRO A 121 4.38 1.69 -22.35
N PHE A 122 4.81 1.61 -21.09
CA PHE A 122 6.20 1.55 -20.70
C PHE A 122 6.83 0.17 -20.90
N LEU A 123 6.10 -0.92 -20.65
CA LEU A 123 6.56 -2.29 -20.93
C LEU A 123 6.25 -2.69 -22.37
N SER A 124 7.29 -2.98 -23.15
CA SER A 124 7.14 -3.49 -24.52
C SER A 124 6.82 -4.98 -24.60
N LYS A 125 7.08 -5.72 -23.52
CA LYS A 125 6.84 -7.17 -23.38
C LYS A 125 6.44 -7.48 -21.95
N ALA A 126 5.66 -8.55 -21.78
CA ALA A 126 5.34 -9.07 -20.45
C ALA A 126 6.63 -9.44 -19.69
N PRO A 127 6.82 -8.95 -18.46
CA PRO A 127 8.00 -9.25 -17.67
C PRO A 127 8.01 -10.73 -17.29
N LYS A 128 9.20 -11.32 -17.23
CA LYS A 128 9.40 -12.69 -16.75
C LYS A 128 9.77 -12.75 -15.27
N ARG A 129 10.49 -11.73 -14.79
CA ARG A 129 10.91 -11.61 -13.41
C ARG A 129 10.60 -10.21 -12.90
N ILE A 130 9.90 -10.16 -11.78
CA ILE A 130 9.47 -8.93 -11.12
C ILE A 130 10.03 -8.93 -9.70
N LEU A 131 10.49 -7.78 -9.26
CA LEU A 131 10.89 -7.54 -7.88
C LEU A 131 9.98 -6.45 -7.28
N ASP A 132 9.40 -6.73 -6.13
CA ASP A 132 8.69 -5.78 -5.28
C ASP A 132 9.54 -5.52 -4.05
N LEU A 133 10.12 -4.32 -3.93
CA LEU A 133 10.95 -3.90 -2.81
C LEU A 133 10.12 -3.13 -1.79
N CYS A 134 10.38 -3.36 -0.51
CA CYS A 134 9.58 -2.83 0.59
C CYS A 134 8.11 -3.29 0.44
N CYS A 135 7.93 -4.59 0.25
CA CYS A 135 6.68 -5.18 -0.23
C CYS A 135 5.52 -5.07 0.79
N GLY A 136 5.78 -4.88 2.08
CA GLY A 136 4.75 -4.84 3.13
C GLY A 136 3.86 -6.08 3.09
N SER A 137 2.56 -5.89 2.83
CA SER A 137 1.60 -7.00 2.67
C SER A 137 1.79 -7.83 1.40
N GLY A 138 2.71 -7.44 0.51
CA GLY A 138 2.93 -8.06 -0.80
C GLY A 138 1.91 -7.66 -1.87
N CYS A 139 1.04 -6.68 -1.59
CA CYS A 139 -0.09 -6.36 -2.46
C CYS A 139 0.33 -5.95 -3.88
N ILE A 140 1.41 -5.16 -4.05
CA ILE A 140 1.91 -4.72 -5.36
C ILE A 140 2.44 -5.90 -6.14
N GLY A 141 3.38 -6.68 -5.58
CA GLY A 141 3.99 -7.81 -6.27
C GLY A 141 2.99 -8.94 -6.56
N ILE A 142 2.06 -9.24 -5.64
CA ILE A 142 1.00 -10.23 -5.85
C ILE A 142 0.04 -9.76 -6.96
N ALA A 143 -0.36 -8.48 -6.97
CA ALA A 143 -1.18 -7.93 -8.05
C ALA A 143 -0.44 -8.00 -9.41
N CYS A 144 0.88 -7.71 -9.44
CA CYS A 144 1.71 -7.93 -10.62
C CYS A 144 1.70 -9.41 -11.05
N ALA A 145 1.85 -10.35 -10.11
CA ALA A 145 1.81 -11.77 -10.40
C ALA A 145 0.48 -12.21 -11.03
N GLN A 146 -0.63 -11.64 -10.60
CA GLN A 146 -1.95 -11.93 -11.13
C GLN A 146 -2.15 -11.37 -12.55
N GLN A 147 -1.58 -10.20 -12.85
CA GLN A 147 -1.62 -9.62 -14.20
C GLN A 147 -0.67 -10.35 -15.16
N PHE A 148 0.48 -10.79 -14.67
CA PHE A 148 1.52 -11.47 -15.47
C PHE A 148 1.65 -12.93 -15.02
N VAL A 149 0.70 -13.76 -15.44
CA VAL A 149 0.53 -15.15 -14.98
C VAL A 149 1.74 -16.08 -15.20
N LYS A 150 2.71 -15.66 -16.02
CA LYS A 150 3.96 -16.41 -16.27
C LYS A 150 5.18 -15.80 -15.60
N ALA A 151 5.02 -14.70 -14.89
CA ALA A 151 6.12 -14.04 -14.21
C ALA A 151 6.44 -14.75 -12.89
N GLU A 152 7.73 -14.86 -12.59
CA GLU A 152 8.27 -15.13 -11.27
C GLU A 152 8.39 -13.79 -10.53
N VAL A 153 7.90 -13.72 -9.28
CA VAL A 153 7.90 -12.50 -8.49
C VAL A 153 8.63 -12.73 -7.17
N ILE A 154 9.53 -11.81 -6.83
CA ILE A 154 10.15 -11.75 -5.51
C ILE A 154 9.56 -10.56 -4.75
N LEU A 155 9.11 -10.82 -3.53
CA LEU A 155 8.66 -9.84 -2.55
C LEU A 155 9.76 -9.67 -1.51
N ALA A 156 10.39 -8.52 -1.45
CA ALA A 156 11.49 -8.27 -0.52
C ALA A 156 11.10 -7.21 0.51
N ASP A 157 11.33 -7.49 1.79
CA ASP A 157 11.10 -6.57 2.89
C ASP A 157 12.14 -6.75 3.98
N LEU A 158 12.44 -5.67 4.70
CA LEU A 158 13.31 -5.71 5.88
C LEU A 158 12.62 -6.35 7.08
N SER A 159 11.31 -6.09 7.23
CA SER A 159 10.49 -6.54 8.35
C SER A 159 10.13 -8.02 8.22
N TYR A 160 10.51 -8.83 9.20
CA TYR A 160 10.05 -10.22 9.28
C TYR A 160 8.53 -10.30 9.37
N GLY A 161 7.88 -9.40 10.13
CA GLY A 161 6.41 -9.35 10.25
C GLY A 161 5.73 -9.05 8.91
N ALA A 162 6.32 -8.18 8.06
CA ALA A 162 5.81 -7.93 6.71
C ALA A 162 5.93 -9.19 5.83
N ILE A 163 7.06 -9.91 5.91
CA ILE A 163 7.26 -11.18 5.21
C ILE A 163 6.21 -12.23 5.63
N GLU A 164 5.86 -12.31 6.91
CA GLU A 164 4.80 -13.22 7.37
C GLU A 164 3.44 -12.85 6.75
N VAL A 165 3.08 -11.56 6.74
CA VAL A 165 1.82 -11.09 6.13
C VAL A 165 1.82 -11.33 4.63
N ALA A 166 2.93 -11.05 3.93
CA ALA A 166 3.06 -11.31 2.50
C ALA A 166 2.86 -12.81 2.17
N ASN A 167 3.42 -13.72 2.99
CA ASN A 167 3.23 -15.16 2.83
C ASN A 167 1.76 -15.58 3.00
N LEU A 168 1.02 -15.01 3.98
CA LEU A 168 -0.42 -15.26 4.13
C LEU A 168 -1.19 -14.85 2.87
N ASN A 169 -0.81 -13.73 2.24
CA ASN A 169 -1.41 -13.28 1.01
C ASN A 169 -1.01 -14.12 -0.21
N ILE A 170 0.23 -14.63 -0.29
CA ILE A 170 0.64 -15.59 -1.32
C ILE A 170 -0.20 -16.86 -1.23
N GLU A 171 -0.37 -17.43 -0.03
CA GLU A 171 -1.21 -18.61 0.22
C GLU A 171 -2.67 -18.34 -0.14
N ARG A 172 -3.22 -17.19 0.27
CA ARG A 172 -4.60 -16.78 -0.05
C ARG A 172 -4.88 -16.82 -1.55
N TYR A 173 -3.90 -16.49 -2.38
CA TYR A 173 -4.02 -16.43 -3.84
C TYR A 173 -3.44 -17.65 -4.57
N HIS A 174 -2.96 -18.66 -3.86
CA HIS A 174 -2.36 -19.88 -4.41
C HIS A 174 -1.23 -19.59 -5.43
N LEU A 175 -0.25 -18.77 -5.01
CA LEU A 175 0.84 -18.30 -5.86
C LEU A 175 2.21 -18.84 -5.44
N GLU A 176 2.28 -19.83 -4.53
CA GLU A 176 3.48 -20.36 -3.90
C GLU A 176 4.46 -20.97 -4.92
N ASP A 177 3.98 -21.32 -6.11
CA ASP A 177 4.78 -21.90 -7.20
C ASP A 177 5.67 -20.87 -7.92
N ARG A 178 5.39 -19.55 -7.78
CA ARG A 178 6.06 -18.48 -8.55
C ARG A 178 6.19 -17.13 -7.85
N VAL A 179 5.69 -16.99 -6.64
CA VAL A 179 5.87 -15.80 -5.81
C VAL A 179 6.59 -16.18 -4.53
N TYR A 180 7.73 -15.56 -4.28
CA TYR A 180 8.62 -15.90 -3.17
C TYR A 180 8.93 -14.68 -2.34
N THR A 181 9.08 -14.84 -1.04
CA THR A 181 9.49 -13.77 -0.13
C THR A 181 10.98 -13.85 0.18
N VAL A 182 11.62 -12.70 0.37
CA VAL A 182 13.00 -12.57 0.81
C VAL A 182 13.09 -11.50 1.90
N GLN A 183 13.55 -11.88 3.08
CA GLN A 183 13.86 -10.90 4.12
C GLN A 183 15.24 -10.30 3.89
N GLY A 184 15.31 -8.96 3.80
CA GLY A 184 16.58 -8.26 3.60
C GLY A 184 16.41 -6.76 3.43
N ASN A 185 17.53 -6.04 3.60
CA ASN A 185 17.56 -4.60 3.36
C ASN A 185 17.72 -4.34 1.86
N CYS A 186 16.65 -3.88 1.21
CA CYS A 186 16.59 -3.63 -0.24
C CYS A 186 17.15 -4.83 -1.03
N PHE A 187 18.26 -4.65 -1.73
CA PHE A 187 18.85 -5.67 -2.59
C PHE A 187 19.79 -6.67 -1.88
N SER A 188 20.11 -6.48 -0.60
CA SER A 188 21.22 -7.16 0.07
C SER A 188 21.10 -8.68 0.17
N SER A 189 19.90 -9.22 0.20
CA SER A 189 19.63 -10.66 0.36
C SER A 189 19.08 -11.33 -0.89
N LEU A 190 19.00 -10.56 -1.99
CA LEU A 190 18.42 -11.08 -3.23
C LEU A 190 19.31 -12.13 -3.91
N PRO A 191 18.72 -13.13 -4.59
CA PRO A 191 19.47 -14.03 -5.45
C PRO A 191 20.17 -13.26 -6.57
N ASN A 192 21.29 -13.80 -7.06
CA ASN A 192 22.04 -13.20 -8.15
C ASN A 192 21.28 -13.35 -9.49
N GLN A 193 20.24 -12.55 -9.66
CA GLN A 193 19.42 -12.52 -10.88
C GLN A 193 19.01 -11.08 -11.21
N ARG A 194 18.58 -10.87 -12.46
CA ARG A 194 18.11 -9.58 -12.95
C ARG A 194 16.61 -9.61 -13.21
N PHE A 195 15.97 -8.47 -13.04
CA PHE A 195 14.52 -8.28 -13.12
C PHE A 195 14.14 -7.44 -14.33
N ASP A 196 13.03 -7.79 -14.96
CA ASP A 196 12.47 -7.02 -16.06
C ASP A 196 11.65 -5.82 -15.55
N LEU A 197 11.17 -5.93 -14.31
CA LEU A 197 10.45 -4.87 -13.61
C LEU A 197 10.85 -4.89 -12.13
N ILE A 198 11.27 -3.74 -11.63
CA ILE A 198 11.45 -3.47 -10.21
C ILE A 198 10.40 -2.42 -9.83
N VAL A 199 9.54 -2.76 -8.89
CA VAL A 199 8.55 -1.83 -8.29
C VAL A 199 8.86 -1.65 -6.83
N SER A 200 8.62 -0.45 -6.30
CA SER A 200 8.74 -0.20 -4.87
C SER A 200 7.81 0.92 -4.44
N ASN A 201 7.15 0.70 -3.31
CA ASN A 201 6.58 1.76 -2.50
C ASN A 201 7.33 1.78 -1.16
N PRO A 202 8.54 2.36 -1.12
CA PRO A 202 9.36 2.38 0.09
C PRO A 202 8.81 3.39 1.09
N PRO A 203 9.26 3.38 2.35
CA PRO A 203 9.08 4.51 3.25
C PRO A 203 9.61 5.79 2.58
N TYR A 204 8.82 6.87 2.65
CA TYR A 204 9.17 8.16 2.06
C TYR A 204 8.70 9.38 2.87
N VAL A 205 8.16 9.16 4.07
CA VAL A 205 7.71 10.26 4.92
C VAL A 205 8.92 10.90 5.59
N ASP A 206 9.09 12.20 5.38
CA ASP A 206 10.17 12.98 5.97
C ASP A 206 9.91 13.31 7.46
N ALA A 207 10.87 13.92 8.12
CA ALA A 207 10.78 14.21 9.55
C ALA A 207 9.70 15.24 9.89
N GLU A 208 9.41 16.20 8.98
CA GLU A 208 8.40 17.25 9.18
C GLU A 208 6.99 16.64 9.07
N ASP A 209 6.72 15.88 8.01
CA ASP A 209 5.45 15.18 7.81
C ASP A 209 5.21 14.13 8.91
N MET A 210 6.25 13.43 9.40
CA MET A 210 6.13 12.50 10.54
C MET A 210 5.71 13.18 11.83
N ALA A 211 6.09 14.44 12.05
CA ALA A 211 5.72 15.17 13.26
C ALA A 211 4.23 15.55 13.29
N ASP A 212 3.61 15.72 12.13
CA ASP A 212 2.22 16.14 11.96
C ASP A 212 1.28 14.99 11.54
N ILE A 213 1.76 13.73 11.60
CA ILE A 213 1.00 12.57 11.16
C ILE A 213 -0.30 12.39 11.98
N PRO A 214 -1.47 12.19 11.32
CA PRO A 214 -2.72 11.96 12.02
C PRO A 214 -2.67 10.74 12.95
N PRO A 215 -3.41 10.74 14.07
CA PRO A 215 -3.39 9.64 15.05
C PRO A 215 -3.68 8.26 14.48
N GLU A 216 -4.48 8.18 13.42
CA GLU A 216 -4.83 6.92 12.74
C GLU A 216 -3.59 6.27 12.09
N TYR A 217 -2.63 7.06 11.60
CA TYR A 217 -1.38 6.55 11.01
C TYR A 217 -0.39 6.00 12.04
N GLN A 218 -0.56 6.34 13.32
CA GLN A 218 0.29 5.79 14.40
C GLN A 218 0.08 4.29 14.62
N TYR A 219 -0.96 3.70 14.03
CA TYR A 219 -1.16 2.24 14.02
C TYR A 219 -0.36 1.53 12.95
N GLU A 220 0.09 2.25 11.94
CA GLU A 220 0.96 1.69 10.90
C GLU A 220 2.41 1.60 11.42
N PRO A 221 3.18 0.59 10.98
CA PRO A 221 4.56 0.46 11.43
C PRO A 221 5.39 1.68 10.97
N GLU A 222 6.10 2.34 11.90
CA GLU A 222 6.97 3.48 11.61
C GLU A 222 7.99 3.15 10.51
N LEU A 223 8.51 1.90 10.51
CA LEU A 223 9.42 1.38 9.49
C LEU A 223 8.84 1.45 8.07
N GLY A 224 7.51 1.45 7.93
CA GLY A 224 6.82 1.56 6.65
C GLY A 224 6.53 3.01 6.21
N LEU A 225 6.81 3.99 7.06
CA LEU A 225 6.52 5.41 6.83
C LEU A 225 7.78 6.26 6.80
N ALA A 226 8.56 6.28 7.89
CA ALA A 226 9.68 7.20 8.11
C ALA A 226 10.91 6.86 7.25
N ALA A 227 11.49 7.86 6.59
CA ALA A 227 12.67 7.72 5.75
C ALA A 227 13.70 8.86 5.89
N GLY A 228 14.01 9.23 7.12
CA GLY A 228 15.02 10.24 7.42
C GLY A 228 14.50 11.68 7.35
N GLU A 229 15.44 12.64 7.27
CA GLU A 229 15.09 14.06 7.28
C GLU A 229 14.30 14.51 6.05
N ASP A 230 14.62 13.95 4.88
CA ASP A 230 14.04 14.35 3.58
C ASP A 230 13.19 13.25 2.92
N GLY A 231 12.93 12.16 3.65
CA GLY A 231 12.11 11.06 3.12
C GLY A 231 12.81 10.18 2.07
N LEU A 232 14.13 10.29 1.88
CA LEU A 232 14.84 9.65 0.76
C LEU A 232 15.81 8.53 1.15
N ASP A 233 15.93 8.16 2.42
CA ASP A 233 16.95 7.21 2.86
C ASP A 233 16.92 5.90 2.07
N ILE A 234 15.72 5.33 1.86
CA ILE A 234 15.55 4.08 1.13
C ILE A 234 15.60 4.31 -0.39
N VAL A 235 15.04 5.42 -0.86
CA VAL A 235 15.04 5.80 -2.27
C VAL A 235 16.47 5.94 -2.81
N ARG A 236 17.39 6.56 -2.03
CA ARG A 236 18.81 6.65 -2.39
C ARG A 236 19.43 5.27 -2.62
N ILE A 237 19.15 4.31 -1.73
CA ILE A 237 19.66 2.93 -1.87
C ILE A 237 19.10 2.27 -3.13
N ILE A 238 17.80 2.41 -3.37
CA ILE A 238 17.14 1.84 -4.54
C ILE A 238 17.74 2.39 -5.83
N LEU A 239 17.86 3.72 -5.96
CA LEU A 239 18.41 4.36 -7.16
C LEU A 239 19.87 3.95 -7.42
N ALA A 240 20.71 3.91 -6.38
CA ALA A 240 22.13 3.55 -6.50
C ALA A 240 22.36 2.10 -6.95
N GLN A 241 21.48 1.17 -6.58
CA GLN A 241 21.70 -0.25 -6.79
C GLN A 241 20.86 -0.84 -7.95
N ALA A 242 19.76 -0.19 -8.36
CA ALA A 242 18.83 -0.74 -9.35
C ALA A 242 19.47 -1.16 -10.66
N ALA A 243 20.47 -0.41 -11.16
CA ALA A 243 21.17 -0.74 -12.41
C ALA A 243 21.79 -2.14 -12.40
N ASN A 244 22.27 -2.60 -11.24
CA ASN A 244 22.90 -3.92 -11.09
C ASN A 244 21.88 -5.07 -11.12
N HIS A 245 20.61 -4.77 -10.87
CA HIS A 245 19.53 -5.74 -10.73
C HIS A 245 18.51 -5.69 -11.88
N LEU A 246 18.62 -4.76 -12.82
CA LEU A 246 17.75 -4.69 -13.99
C LEU A 246 18.32 -5.49 -15.18
N THR A 247 17.42 -6.10 -15.96
CA THR A 247 17.75 -6.58 -17.32
C THR A 247 17.97 -5.36 -18.23
N GLU A 248 18.56 -5.56 -19.42
CA GLU A 248 18.89 -4.49 -20.37
C GLU A 248 17.69 -3.59 -20.72
N ASN A 249 16.48 -4.16 -20.79
CA ASN A 249 15.24 -3.45 -21.08
C ASN A 249 14.33 -3.34 -19.86
N GLY A 250 14.87 -3.52 -18.65
CA GLY A 250 14.13 -3.46 -17.42
C GLY A 250 13.70 -2.05 -17.06
N LEU A 251 12.67 -1.97 -16.21
CA LEU A 251 12.13 -0.73 -15.67
C LEU A 251 12.23 -0.72 -14.15
N LEU A 252 12.53 0.46 -13.61
CA LEU A 252 12.40 0.80 -12.20
C LEU A 252 11.23 1.75 -12.03
N ILE A 253 10.31 1.44 -11.11
CA ILE A 253 9.19 2.30 -10.74
C ILE A 253 9.20 2.44 -9.23
N VAL A 254 9.28 3.68 -8.73
CA VAL A 254 9.38 3.97 -7.30
C VAL A 254 8.39 5.06 -6.93
N GLU A 255 7.58 4.79 -5.93
CA GLU A 255 6.75 5.79 -5.27
C GLU A 255 7.59 6.54 -4.22
N VAL A 256 7.52 7.84 -4.24
CA VAL A 256 8.21 8.75 -3.30
C VAL A 256 7.25 9.80 -2.72
N GLY A 257 5.99 9.76 -3.11
CA GLY A 257 4.93 10.63 -2.60
C GLY A 257 5.30 12.11 -2.57
N ASN A 258 5.12 12.75 -1.42
CA ASN A 258 5.43 14.17 -1.21
C ASN A 258 6.93 14.48 -1.31
N SER A 259 7.82 13.49 -1.09
CA SER A 259 9.26 13.67 -1.18
C SER A 259 9.79 13.78 -2.62
N ALA A 260 8.90 13.80 -3.63
CA ALA A 260 9.27 14.01 -5.03
C ALA A 260 10.08 15.30 -5.25
N ILE A 261 9.76 16.38 -4.54
CA ILE A 261 10.49 17.63 -4.61
C ILE A 261 11.93 17.47 -4.10
N HIS A 262 12.16 16.67 -3.07
CA HIS A 262 13.50 16.39 -2.55
C HIS A 262 14.32 15.53 -3.53
N VAL A 263 13.67 14.60 -4.26
CA VAL A 263 14.32 13.84 -5.34
C VAL A 263 14.82 14.77 -6.44
N GLU A 264 13.98 15.71 -6.91
CA GLU A 264 14.36 16.69 -7.96
C GLU A 264 15.49 17.63 -7.51
N GLN A 265 15.45 18.07 -6.25
CA GLN A 265 16.51 18.90 -5.67
C GLN A 265 17.83 18.16 -5.52
N LEU A 266 17.79 16.88 -5.13
CA LEU A 266 18.98 16.06 -4.94
C LEU A 266 19.63 15.64 -6.26
N TYR A 267 18.82 15.42 -7.30
CA TYR A 267 19.26 14.89 -8.60
C TYR A 267 18.78 15.76 -9.79
N PRO A 268 19.13 17.05 -9.84
CA PRO A 268 18.62 17.98 -10.87
C PRO A 268 19.08 17.62 -12.30
N GLU A 269 20.12 16.79 -12.47
CA GLU A 269 20.60 16.35 -13.78
C GLU A 269 19.89 15.10 -14.31
N VAL A 270 19.05 14.45 -13.48
CA VAL A 270 18.38 13.21 -13.87
C VAL A 270 17.03 13.52 -14.52
N ASP A 271 16.83 13.03 -15.71
CA ASP A 271 15.56 13.12 -16.44
C ASP A 271 14.61 11.99 -15.97
N PHE A 272 13.97 12.22 -14.80
CA PHE A 272 12.95 11.32 -14.28
C PHE A 272 11.67 11.42 -15.10
N THR A 273 11.06 10.26 -15.40
CA THR A 273 9.68 10.26 -15.91
C THR A 273 8.72 10.20 -14.72
N TRP A 274 8.10 11.33 -14.40
CA TRP A 274 7.04 11.40 -13.39
C TRP A 274 5.72 10.92 -13.98
N LEU A 275 5.06 10.01 -13.27
CA LEU A 275 3.84 9.37 -13.75
C LEU A 275 2.61 10.09 -13.19
N GLU A 276 1.60 10.27 -14.05
CA GLU A 276 0.31 10.86 -13.69
C GLU A 276 -0.76 9.78 -13.61
N PHE A 277 -1.70 9.93 -12.66
CA PHE A 277 -2.74 8.95 -12.36
C PHE A 277 -4.13 9.58 -12.44
N ASN A 278 -5.12 8.82 -12.95
CA ASN A 278 -6.50 9.31 -13.10
C ASN A 278 -7.28 9.30 -11.76
N GLN A 279 -6.89 8.42 -10.84
CA GLN A 279 -7.57 8.25 -9.54
C GLN A 279 -6.90 9.05 -8.42
N GLY A 280 -5.98 9.94 -8.77
CA GLY A 280 -5.16 10.66 -7.80
C GLY A 280 -3.90 9.88 -7.41
N GLY A 281 -3.07 10.51 -6.58
CA GLY A 281 -1.72 10.07 -6.26
C GLY A 281 -0.68 10.81 -7.11
N GLN A 282 0.50 11.01 -6.55
CA GLN A 282 1.62 11.71 -7.17
C GLN A 282 2.95 11.15 -6.66
N GLY A 283 4.05 11.64 -7.22
CA GLY A 283 5.38 11.25 -6.75
C GLY A 283 5.70 9.80 -7.06
N VAL A 284 5.36 9.31 -8.25
CA VAL A 284 5.85 8.02 -8.76
C VAL A 284 6.78 8.29 -9.92
N LEU A 285 8.04 7.92 -9.76
CA LEU A 285 9.05 8.03 -10.80
C LEU A 285 9.25 6.71 -11.55
N LEU A 286 9.62 6.84 -12.83
CA LEU A 286 10.04 5.74 -13.67
C LEU A 286 11.42 6.04 -14.26
N LEU A 287 12.29 5.04 -14.19
CA LEU A 287 13.57 5.00 -14.90
C LEU A 287 13.72 3.71 -15.71
N THR A 288 14.30 3.82 -16.91
CA THR A 288 14.75 2.65 -17.66
C THR A 288 16.08 2.14 -17.12
N ALA A 289 16.42 0.87 -17.36
CA ALA A 289 17.73 0.29 -17.02
C ALA A 289 18.90 1.12 -17.59
N LYS A 290 18.72 1.72 -18.78
CA LYS A 290 19.70 2.61 -19.39
C LYS A 290 19.91 3.88 -18.56
N GLN A 291 18.84 4.53 -18.10
CA GLN A 291 18.91 5.72 -17.24
C GLN A 291 19.55 5.35 -15.89
N CYS A 292 19.12 4.25 -15.26
CA CYS A 292 19.73 3.76 -14.03
C CYS A 292 21.24 3.58 -14.18
N SER A 293 21.69 2.96 -15.27
CA SER A 293 23.13 2.76 -15.54
C SER A 293 23.87 4.07 -15.85
N THR A 294 23.22 5.00 -16.57
CA THR A 294 23.82 6.29 -16.93
C THR A 294 24.09 7.15 -15.69
N TYR A 295 23.16 7.15 -14.74
CA TYR A 295 23.23 7.99 -13.55
C TYR A 295 23.74 7.24 -12.31
N GLN A 296 24.15 5.97 -12.43
CA GLN A 296 24.55 5.13 -11.29
C GLN A 296 25.59 5.80 -10.37
N LEU A 297 26.67 6.34 -10.94
CA LEU A 297 27.72 7.01 -10.15
C LEU A 297 27.21 8.27 -9.43
N LEU A 298 26.21 8.96 -9.98
CA LEU A 298 25.56 10.08 -9.33
C LEU A 298 24.75 9.60 -8.12
N PHE A 299 23.95 8.54 -8.30
CA PHE A 299 23.17 7.96 -7.22
C PHE A 299 24.04 7.37 -6.10
N GLU A 300 25.14 6.71 -6.43
CA GLU A 300 26.09 6.14 -5.45
C GLU A 300 26.74 7.23 -4.58
N LYS A 301 27.02 8.41 -5.13
CA LYS A 301 27.59 9.53 -4.36
C LYS A 301 26.63 10.08 -3.30
N ALA A 302 25.35 9.95 -3.46
CA ALA A 302 24.36 10.41 -2.50
C ALA A 302 24.14 9.43 -1.32
N LEU A 303 24.80 8.27 -1.31
CA LEU A 303 24.84 7.34 -0.19
C LEU A 303 25.91 7.70 0.86
N THR A 304 26.84 8.60 0.52
CA THR A 304 27.97 9.05 1.40
C THR A 304 27.65 10.37 2.03
#